data_227b1d6d24cfc9ffb712512ce79c6210
#
_entry.id   227b1d6d24cfc9ffb712512ce79c6210
#
_cell.length_a   1.000
_cell.length_b   1.000
_cell.length_c   1.000
_cell.angle_alpha   90.00
_cell.angle_beta   90.00
_cell.angle_gamma   90.00
#
_symmetry.space_group_name_H-M   'P 1'
#
loop_
_entity.id
_entity.type
_entity.pdbx_description
1 polymer ?
#
loop_
_entity_poly.entity_id
_entity_poly.type
_entity_poly.pdbx_seq_one_letter_code
_entity_poly.pdbx_strand_id
1 'polypeptide(L)'
;YNQDFVFVHFEASDEAGHDGNLALKLQTIENLDHRVVEPIYNEVKQWEEPVAIAVLPDHPTPVEIRTHVKEPVPFLVWYRGIEPDSVQVYDEVSCVNGNCGMLHLTEFMDKFMAIE
;
A
#
# COMPACT_ATOMS: atom_id res chain seq x y z
N TYR A 1 -8.36 8.92 21.27
CA TYR A 1 -9.03 7.65 20.96
C TYR A 1 -7.96 6.57 20.94
N ASN A 2 -8.22 5.45 21.63
CA ASN A 2 -7.35 4.28 21.63
C ASN A 2 -7.94 3.28 20.64
N GLN A 3 -7.32 3.14 19.46
CA GLN A 3 -7.80 2.26 18.39
C GLN A 3 -6.73 1.22 18.09
N ASP A 4 -7.12 -0.05 18.04
CA ASP A 4 -6.22 -1.15 17.70
C ASP A 4 -6.03 -1.31 16.20
N PHE A 5 -6.95 -0.77 15.40
CA PHE A 5 -6.90 -0.83 13.93
C PHE A 5 -7.45 0.47 13.33
N VAL A 6 -6.73 1.02 12.36
CA VAL A 6 -7.14 2.21 11.59
C VAL A 6 -7.04 1.89 10.10
N PHE A 7 -8.14 2.10 9.39
CA PHE A 7 -8.21 1.97 7.94
C PHE A 7 -8.39 3.35 7.30
N VAL A 8 -7.55 3.69 6.35
CA VAL A 8 -7.61 4.96 5.62
C VAL A 8 -7.68 4.68 4.13
N HIS A 9 -8.71 5.19 3.46
CA HIS A 9 -8.98 4.95 2.05
C HIS A 9 -8.91 6.24 1.23
N PHE A 10 -8.28 6.17 0.06
CA PHE A 10 -8.14 7.30 -0.88
C PHE A 10 -8.54 6.84 -2.29
N GLU A 11 -9.47 7.54 -2.90
CA GLU A 11 -10.01 7.22 -4.24
C GLU A 11 -9.34 8.00 -5.39
N ALA A 12 -8.58 9.05 -5.08
CA ALA A 12 -8.08 9.98 -6.09
C ALA A 12 -7.27 9.32 -7.23
N SER A 13 -6.52 8.26 -6.93
CA SER A 13 -5.75 7.53 -7.95
C SER A 13 -6.63 6.64 -8.83
N ASP A 14 -7.72 6.12 -8.29
CA ASP A 14 -8.73 5.36 -9.02
C ASP A 14 -9.51 6.28 -9.97
N GLU A 15 -9.99 7.42 -9.47
CA GLU A 15 -10.67 8.43 -10.29
C GLU A 15 -9.80 8.89 -11.48
N ALA A 16 -8.51 9.19 -11.22
CA ALA A 16 -7.56 9.56 -12.27
C ALA A 16 -7.34 8.42 -13.29
N GLY A 17 -7.40 7.16 -12.84
CA GLY A 17 -7.36 5.97 -13.70
C GLY A 17 -8.57 5.90 -14.62
N HIS A 18 -9.78 6.07 -14.10
CA HIS A 18 -11.03 6.10 -14.85
C HIS A 18 -11.06 7.24 -15.87
N ASP A 19 -10.52 8.39 -15.52
CA ASP A 19 -10.40 9.54 -16.44
C ASP A 19 -9.34 9.31 -17.54
N GLY A 20 -8.50 8.30 -17.40
CA GLY A 20 -7.37 8.05 -18.28
C GLY A 20 -6.30 9.14 -18.20
N ASN A 21 -6.20 9.82 -17.08
CA ASN A 21 -5.29 10.94 -16.87
C ASN A 21 -4.01 10.48 -16.15
N LEU A 22 -3.01 10.06 -16.92
CA LEU A 22 -1.74 9.58 -16.39
C LEU A 22 -1.03 10.61 -15.51
N ALA A 23 -0.96 11.86 -15.93
CA ALA A 23 -0.28 12.90 -15.18
C ALA A 23 -0.93 13.13 -13.81
N LEU A 24 -2.26 13.17 -13.76
CA LEU A 24 -3.00 13.30 -12.53
C LEU A 24 -2.82 12.06 -11.63
N LYS A 25 -2.85 10.86 -12.22
CA LYS A 25 -2.65 9.62 -11.46
C LYS A 25 -1.28 9.56 -10.80
N LEU A 26 -0.22 9.90 -11.52
CA LEU A 26 1.13 10.00 -10.95
C LEU A 26 1.19 11.02 -9.81
N GLN A 27 0.60 12.20 -10.01
CA GLN A 27 0.55 13.23 -8.97
C GLN A 27 -0.23 12.79 -7.72
N THR A 28 -1.32 12.06 -7.89
CA THR A 28 -2.10 11.55 -6.74
C THR A 28 -1.32 10.51 -5.95
N ILE A 29 -0.57 9.63 -6.63
CA ILE A 29 0.30 8.64 -5.98
C ILE A 29 1.45 9.31 -5.23
N GLU A 30 2.13 10.27 -5.85
CA GLU A 30 3.18 11.06 -5.20
C GLU A 30 2.66 11.84 -3.98
N ASN A 31 1.48 12.43 -4.10
CA ASN A 31 0.84 13.12 -2.97
C ASN A 31 0.47 12.15 -1.84
N LEU A 32 0.01 10.96 -2.16
CA LEU A 32 -0.30 9.94 -1.17
C LEU A 32 0.95 9.53 -0.39
N ASP A 33 2.06 9.32 -1.08
CA ASP A 33 3.35 9.03 -0.45
C ASP A 33 3.80 10.17 0.47
N HIS A 34 3.99 11.37 -0.06
CA HIS A 34 4.56 12.50 0.70
C HIS A 34 3.65 13.09 1.76
N ARG A 35 2.33 13.05 1.58
CA ARG A 35 1.38 13.74 2.46
C ARG A 35 0.65 12.81 3.43
N VAL A 36 0.73 11.51 3.22
CA VAL A 36 0.06 10.52 4.07
C VAL A 36 1.04 9.47 4.59
N VAL A 37 1.65 8.69 3.70
CA VAL A 37 2.50 7.55 4.10
C VAL A 37 3.74 8.04 4.86
N GLU A 38 4.47 8.97 4.29
CA GLU A 38 5.70 9.50 4.88
C GLU A 38 5.49 10.14 6.26
N PRO A 39 4.50 11.04 6.48
CA PRO A 39 4.24 11.60 7.80
C PRO A 39 3.83 10.54 8.83
N ILE A 40 2.97 9.59 8.47
CA ILE A 40 2.55 8.51 9.36
C ILE A 40 3.76 7.65 9.76
N TYR A 41 4.54 7.21 8.79
CA TYR A 41 5.75 6.42 9.03
C TYR A 41 6.74 7.16 9.93
N ASN A 42 7.00 8.43 9.65
CA ASN A 42 7.93 9.26 10.43
C ASN A 42 7.49 9.46 11.87
N GLU A 43 6.20 9.48 12.11
CA GLU A 43 5.62 9.57 13.44
C GLU A 43 5.70 8.23 14.18
N VAL A 44 5.13 7.16 13.61
CA VAL A 44 4.98 5.89 14.31
C VAL A 44 6.29 5.14 14.53
N LYS A 45 7.29 5.36 13.68
CA LYS A 45 8.62 4.76 13.89
C LYS A 45 9.32 5.20 15.18
N GLN A 46 8.85 6.31 15.78
CA GLN A 46 9.38 6.84 17.04
C GLN A 46 8.61 6.32 18.25
N TRP A 47 7.45 5.73 18.06
CA TRP A 47 6.62 5.24 19.17
C TRP A 47 7.25 4.02 19.84
N GLU A 48 7.08 3.90 21.15
CA GLU A 48 7.49 2.70 21.89
C GLU A 48 6.51 1.54 21.68
N GLU A 49 5.25 1.87 21.46
CA GLU A 49 4.20 0.90 21.17
C GLU A 49 4.46 0.20 19.83
N PRO A 50 4.19 -1.12 19.73
CA PRO A 50 4.31 -1.83 18.47
C PRO A 50 3.21 -1.37 17.49
N VAL A 51 3.62 -0.96 16.31
CA VAL A 51 2.73 -0.54 15.21
C VAL A 51 3.16 -1.22 13.94
N ALA A 52 2.21 -1.77 13.21
CA ALA A 52 2.39 -2.24 11.84
C ALA A 52 1.67 -1.31 10.86
N ILE A 53 2.30 -1.04 9.71
CA ILE A 53 1.73 -0.26 8.61
C ILE A 53 1.62 -1.17 7.40
N ALA A 54 0.47 -1.15 6.73
CA ALA A 54 0.29 -1.75 5.42
C ALA A 54 -0.10 -0.67 4.41
N VAL A 55 0.47 -0.75 3.21
CA VAL A 55 0.11 0.10 2.07
C VAL A 55 -0.18 -0.80 0.89
N LEU A 56 -1.38 -0.69 0.34
CA LEU A 56 -1.80 -1.49 -0.81
C LEU A 56 -2.96 -0.80 -1.55
N PRO A 57 -3.06 -0.94 -2.88
CA PRO A 57 -4.30 -0.65 -3.58
C PRO A 57 -5.32 -1.78 -3.37
N ASP A 58 -6.58 -1.49 -3.56
CA ASP A 58 -7.67 -2.48 -3.53
C ASP A 58 -7.80 -3.22 -4.87
N HIS A 59 -7.56 -2.52 -5.98
CA HIS A 59 -7.57 -3.07 -7.35
C HIS A 59 -6.77 -2.19 -8.30
N PRO A 60 -6.33 -2.70 -9.45
CA PRO A 60 -5.75 -1.87 -10.50
C PRO A 60 -6.85 -1.16 -11.32
N THR A 61 -6.60 0.11 -11.67
CA THR A 61 -7.41 0.89 -12.62
C THR A 61 -6.48 1.54 -13.64
N PRO A 62 -5.99 0.78 -14.63
CA PRO A 62 -5.02 1.29 -15.61
C PRO A 62 -5.60 2.44 -16.42
N VAL A 63 -4.82 3.51 -16.60
CA VAL A 63 -5.25 4.71 -17.35
C VAL A 63 -5.60 4.44 -18.81
N GLU A 64 -5.00 3.41 -19.38
CA GLU A 64 -5.28 3.00 -20.77
C GLU A 64 -6.64 2.29 -20.91
N ILE A 65 -7.02 1.51 -19.89
CA ILE A 65 -8.23 0.70 -19.86
C ILE A 65 -9.41 1.49 -19.27
N ARG A 66 -9.15 2.41 -18.34
CA ARG A 66 -10.12 3.28 -17.67
C ARG A 66 -11.20 2.54 -16.89
N THR A 67 -10.90 1.34 -16.44
CA THR A 67 -11.77 0.54 -15.57
C THR A 67 -10.95 -0.48 -14.79
N HIS A 68 -11.57 -1.11 -13.81
CA HIS A 68 -10.92 -2.11 -12.97
C HIS A 68 -10.54 -3.36 -13.78
N VAL A 69 -9.39 -3.93 -13.46
CA VAL A 69 -8.92 -5.21 -14.01
C VAL A 69 -8.62 -6.21 -12.90
N LYS A 70 -8.61 -7.50 -13.25
CA LYS A 70 -8.35 -8.60 -12.30
C LYS A 70 -6.88 -9.00 -12.30
N GLU A 71 -6.02 -8.06 -11.99
CA GLU A 71 -4.59 -8.31 -11.85
C GLU A 71 -4.17 -8.17 -10.39
N PRO A 72 -3.12 -8.87 -9.96
CA PRO A 72 -2.56 -8.68 -8.63
C PRO A 72 -2.11 -7.24 -8.42
N VAL A 73 -2.21 -6.78 -7.18
CA VAL A 73 -1.71 -5.47 -6.76
C VAL A 73 -0.49 -5.63 -5.86
N PRO A 74 0.46 -4.68 -5.90
CA PRO A 74 1.57 -4.68 -4.98
C PRO A 74 1.08 -4.33 -3.58
N PHE A 75 1.75 -4.88 -2.55
CA PHE A 75 1.54 -4.45 -1.19
C PHE A 75 2.87 -4.34 -0.44
N LEU A 76 2.89 -3.49 0.56
CA LEU A 76 4.00 -3.28 1.46
C LEU A 76 3.51 -3.43 2.89
N VAL A 77 4.30 -4.10 3.71
CA VAL A 77 4.08 -4.18 5.16
C VAL A 77 5.34 -3.76 5.87
N TRP A 78 5.20 -2.88 6.82
CA TRP A 78 6.26 -2.45 7.71
C TRP A 78 5.83 -2.62 9.17
N TYR A 79 6.73 -3.03 10.01
CA TYR A 79 6.64 -2.97 11.46
C TYR A 79 8.04 -2.83 12.06
N ARG A 80 8.12 -2.37 13.28
CA ARG A 80 9.41 -2.14 13.93
C ARG A 80 10.18 -3.45 14.08
N GLY A 81 11.42 -3.45 13.60
CA GLY A 81 12.31 -4.60 13.68
C GLY A 81 12.21 -5.59 12.53
N ILE A 82 11.32 -5.31 11.57
CA ILE A 82 11.30 -6.12 10.33
C ILE A 82 12.60 -5.94 9.56
N GLU A 83 13.21 -7.06 9.15
CA GLU A 83 14.30 -7.00 8.18
C GLU A 83 13.72 -6.79 6.78
N PRO A 84 14.19 -5.76 6.05
CA PRO A 84 13.71 -5.52 4.70
C PRO A 84 14.12 -6.66 3.76
N ASP A 85 13.27 -6.99 2.80
CA ASP A 85 13.64 -7.89 1.72
C ASP A 85 14.50 -7.21 0.64
N SER A 86 14.79 -7.92 -0.45
CA SER A 86 15.62 -7.40 -1.52
C SER A 86 14.92 -6.41 -2.44
N VAL A 87 13.60 -6.24 -2.31
CA VAL A 87 12.80 -5.36 -3.16
C VAL A 87 12.99 -3.91 -2.74
N GLN A 88 13.43 -3.07 -3.67
CA GLN A 88 13.74 -1.65 -3.42
C GLN A 88 12.73 -0.69 -4.05
N VAL A 89 11.82 -1.19 -4.87
CA VAL A 89 10.84 -0.38 -5.60
C VAL A 89 9.44 -0.96 -5.38
N TYR A 90 8.50 -0.09 -5.04
CA TYR A 90 7.11 -0.44 -4.83
C TYR A 90 6.34 -0.30 -6.15
N ASP A 91 6.30 -1.38 -6.92
CA ASP A 91 5.53 -1.51 -8.15
C ASP A 91 5.14 -2.98 -8.41
N GLU A 92 4.27 -3.21 -9.38
CA GLU A 92 3.73 -4.54 -9.70
C GLU A 92 4.80 -5.52 -10.18
N VAL A 93 5.85 -5.04 -10.81
CA VAL A 93 6.93 -5.86 -11.36
C VAL A 93 7.92 -6.27 -10.28
N SER A 94 8.32 -5.31 -9.46
CA SER A 94 9.34 -5.51 -8.43
C SER A 94 8.81 -6.32 -7.25
N CYS A 95 7.57 -6.06 -6.83
CA CYS A 95 6.94 -6.71 -5.67
C CYS A 95 6.71 -8.22 -5.85
N VAL A 96 6.72 -8.73 -7.08
CA VAL A 96 6.67 -10.19 -7.35
C VAL A 96 7.80 -10.94 -6.63
N ASN A 97 8.94 -10.29 -6.41
CA ASN A 97 10.10 -10.88 -5.75
C ASN A 97 10.12 -10.66 -4.23
N GLY A 98 9.07 -10.08 -3.67
CA GLY A 98 8.97 -9.83 -2.23
C GLY A 98 8.82 -11.11 -1.40
N ASN A 99 9.31 -11.08 -0.17
CA ASN A 99 9.31 -12.24 0.73
C ASN A 99 7.90 -12.68 1.17
N CYS A 100 6.91 -11.81 1.06
CA CYS A 100 5.53 -12.15 1.43
C CYS A 100 4.85 -13.07 0.41
N GLY A 101 5.33 -13.09 -0.84
CA GLY A 101 4.76 -13.89 -1.92
C GLY A 101 3.37 -13.41 -2.36
N MET A 102 2.71 -14.21 -3.20
CA MET A 102 1.34 -13.96 -3.63
C MET A 102 0.36 -14.35 -2.53
N LEU A 103 -0.53 -13.43 -2.18
CA LEU A 103 -1.61 -13.67 -1.22
C LEU A 103 -2.97 -13.57 -1.91
N HIS A 104 -3.92 -14.36 -1.47
CA HIS A 104 -5.27 -14.41 -2.02
C HIS A 104 -6.32 -14.01 -0.99
N LEU A 105 -7.30 -13.20 -1.40
CA LEU A 105 -8.47 -12.83 -0.59
C LEU A 105 -8.10 -12.39 0.84
N THR A 106 -8.57 -13.12 1.84
CA THR A 106 -8.39 -12.81 3.26
C THR A 106 -7.00 -13.12 3.80
N GLU A 107 -6.16 -13.86 3.07
CA GLU A 107 -4.81 -14.23 3.54
C GLU A 107 -3.96 -13.03 3.92
N PHE A 108 -4.15 -11.90 3.23
CA PHE A 108 -3.45 -10.66 3.58
C PHE A 108 -3.81 -10.19 4.98
N MET A 109 -5.10 -10.09 5.30
CA MET A 109 -5.56 -9.67 6.62
C MET A 109 -5.17 -10.66 7.71
N ASP A 110 -5.25 -11.96 7.43
CA ASP A 110 -4.83 -12.99 8.37
C ASP A 110 -3.34 -12.85 8.73
N LYS A 111 -2.48 -12.59 7.74
CA LYS A 111 -1.05 -12.34 7.96
C LYS A 111 -0.79 -11.00 8.67
N PHE A 112 -1.45 -9.94 8.24
CA PHE A 112 -1.25 -8.60 8.80
C PHE A 112 -1.67 -8.54 10.28
N MET A 113 -2.80 -9.14 10.62
CA MET A 113 -3.30 -9.18 11.99
C MET A 113 -2.53 -10.14 12.90
N ALA A 114 -1.70 -11.02 12.35
CA ALA A 114 -0.83 -11.92 13.10
C ALA A 114 0.56 -11.33 13.41
N ILE A 115 0.84 -10.08 13.01
CA ILE A 115 2.07 -9.39 13.37
C ILE A 115 2.01 -9.01 14.86
N GLU A 116 3.00 -9.47 15.63
CA GLU A 116 3.15 -9.22 17.07
C GLU A 116 4.20 -8.14 17.35
#